data_20f8b050ea6a9264fc73ea8362f91445
#
_entry.id   20f8b050ea6a9264fc73ea8362f91445
#
_cell.length_a   1.000
_cell.length_b   1.000
_cell.length_c   1.000
_cell.angle_alpha   90.00
_cell.angle_beta   90.00
_cell.angle_gamma   90.00
#
_symmetry.space_group_name_H-M   'P 1'
#
loop_
_entity.id
_entity.type
_entity.pdbx_description
1 polymer ?
#
loop_
_entity_poly.entity_id
_entity_poly.type
_entity_poly.pdbx_seq_one_letter_code
_entity_poly.pdbx_strand_id
1 'polypeptide(L)'
;MIVKGGTKDEMYSCLFPQIESLVLGEPDAVADMANVAACLKTTFGFWWVGFYRVVGEELVLGPFQGPVACTRIGKGRGVCGTAWAERRTVIVPDVGKFPGHIACSSLSRSEIVVPVFRNNEVVAVLDIDSERLGCFDETDRLWLEKIVAIG
;
A
#
# COMPACT_ATOMS: atom_id res chain seq x y z
N MET A 1 -17.67 7.66 -3.36
CA MET A 1 -16.57 8.60 -3.15
C MET A 1 -16.20 9.24 -4.47
N ILE A 2 -16.19 10.56 -4.52
CA ILE A 2 -15.97 11.29 -5.78
C ILE A 2 -14.65 12.04 -5.68
N VAL A 3 -13.74 11.76 -6.62
CA VAL A 3 -12.49 12.50 -6.78
C VAL A 3 -12.45 12.99 -8.21
N LYS A 4 -12.37 14.32 -8.38
CA LYS A 4 -12.25 14.91 -9.71
C LYS A 4 -10.81 14.78 -10.18
N GLY A 5 -10.62 14.63 -11.50
CA GLY A 5 -9.30 14.60 -12.09
C GLY A 5 -8.48 15.83 -11.71
N GLY A 6 -7.17 15.78 -11.96
CA GLY A 6 -6.23 16.82 -11.61
C GLY A 6 -4.85 16.24 -11.41
N THR A 7 -3.98 16.97 -10.73
CA THR A 7 -2.68 16.45 -10.38
C THR A 7 -2.83 15.36 -9.32
N LYS A 8 -1.80 14.55 -9.18
CA LYS A 8 -1.75 13.51 -8.17
C LYS A 8 -1.96 14.10 -6.76
N ASP A 9 -1.31 15.20 -6.47
CA ASP A 9 -1.44 15.89 -5.17
C ASP A 9 -2.88 16.36 -4.94
N GLU A 10 -3.52 16.94 -5.94
CA GLU A 10 -4.93 17.37 -5.85
C GLU A 10 -5.86 16.20 -5.61
N MET A 11 -5.62 15.07 -6.28
CA MET A 11 -6.43 13.86 -6.09
C MET A 11 -6.32 13.33 -4.67
N TYR A 12 -5.10 13.23 -4.13
CA TYR A 12 -4.90 12.81 -2.75
C TYR A 12 -5.52 13.80 -1.76
N SER A 13 -5.34 15.08 -2.01
CA SER A 13 -5.90 16.14 -1.14
C SER A 13 -7.42 16.05 -1.06
N CYS A 14 -8.07 15.72 -2.15
CA CYS A 14 -9.52 15.52 -2.21
C CYS A 14 -9.93 14.22 -1.51
N LEU A 15 -9.15 13.17 -1.69
CA LEU A 15 -9.46 11.83 -1.17
C LEU A 15 -9.23 11.71 0.34
N PHE A 16 -8.20 12.36 0.87
CA PHE A 16 -7.77 12.17 2.25
C PHE A 16 -8.90 12.39 3.29
N PRO A 17 -9.63 13.51 3.27
CA PRO A 17 -10.71 13.70 4.25
C PRO A 17 -11.84 12.67 4.12
N GLN A 18 -12.04 12.12 2.93
CA GLN A 18 -13.04 11.07 2.72
C GLN A 18 -12.59 9.76 3.37
N ILE A 19 -11.32 9.40 3.21
CA ILE A 19 -10.74 8.23 3.88
C ILE A 19 -10.78 8.42 5.38
N GLU A 20 -10.35 9.59 5.86
CA GLU A 20 -10.35 9.91 7.28
C GLU A 20 -11.73 9.73 7.90
N SER A 21 -12.75 10.20 7.21
CA SER A 21 -14.14 10.08 7.65
C SER A 21 -14.62 8.62 7.75
N LEU A 22 -14.11 7.74 6.86
CA LEU A 22 -14.45 6.32 6.89
C LEU A 22 -13.73 5.56 8.00
N VAL A 23 -12.50 5.95 8.31
CA VAL A 23 -11.60 5.18 9.17
C VAL A 23 -11.65 5.61 10.63
N LEU A 24 -11.78 6.93 10.88
CA LEU A 24 -11.82 7.45 12.25
C LEU A 24 -13.05 6.92 12.99
N GLY A 25 -12.82 6.37 14.17
CA GLY A 25 -13.87 5.83 15.00
C GLY A 25 -14.23 4.38 14.72
N GLU A 26 -13.70 3.79 13.65
CA GLU A 26 -13.90 2.37 13.38
C GLU A 26 -12.80 1.57 14.09
N PRO A 27 -13.15 0.66 15.02
CA PRO A 27 -12.15 -0.10 15.76
C PRO A 27 -11.60 -1.32 15.02
N ASP A 28 -12.26 -1.77 13.94
CA ASP A 28 -11.86 -2.98 13.23
C ASP A 28 -10.86 -2.66 12.12
N ALA A 29 -9.61 -3.12 12.31
CA ALA A 29 -8.53 -2.87 11.36
C ALA A 29 -8.78 -3.50 9.99
N VAL A 30 -9.45 -4.65 9.93
CA VAL A 30 -9.74 -5.32 8.66
C VAL A 30 -10.72 -4.49 7.84
N ALA A 31 -11.75 -3.95 8.47
CA ALA A 31 -12.72 -3.07 7.82
C ALA A 31 -12.04 -1.82 7.27
N ASP A 32 -11.15 -1.22 8.04
CA ASP A 32 -10.40 -0.03 7.62
C ASP A 32 -9.49 -0.34 6.43
N MET A 33 -8.74 -1.42 6.50
CA MET A 33 -7.87 -1.84 5.40
C MET A 33 -8.66 -2.10 4.12
N ALA A 34 -9.82 -2.74 4.24
CA ALA A 34 -10.68 -3.02 3.09
C ALA A 34 -11.15 -1.73 2.42
N ASN A 35 -11.60 -0.75 3.21
CA ASN A 35 -12.08 0.52 2.68
C ASN A 35 -10.95 1.38 2.11
N VAL A 36 -9.80 1.42 2.75
CA VAL A 36 -8.65 2.16 2.24
C VAL A 36 -8.20 1.59 0.89
N ALA A 37 -8.10 0.26 0.80
CA ALA A 37 -7.72 -0.40 -0.46
C ALA A 37 -8.73 -0.07 -1.57
N ALA A 38 -10.02 -0.13 -1.28
CA ALA A 38 -11.07 0.18 -2.25
C ALA A 38 -11.01 1.63 -2.70
N CYS A 39 -10.81 2.58 -1.78
CA CYS A 39 -10.71 4.01 -2.09
C CYS A 39 -9.54 4.30 -3.03
N LEU A 40 -8.38 3.74 -2.74
CA LEU A 40 -7.18 3.95 -3.55
C LEU A 40 -7.33 3.31 -4.93
N LYS A 41 -7.87 2.09 -4.99
CA LYS A 41 -8.10 1.39 -6.24
C LYS A 41 -9.07 2.16 -7.14
N THR A 42 -10.19 2.59 -6.60
CA THR A 42 -11.22 3.31 -7.34
C THR A 42 -10.74 4.67 -7.82
N THR A 43 -9.99 5.38 -6.97
CA THR A 43 -9.52 6.74 -7.29
C THR A 43 -8.44 6.74 -8.35
N PHE A 44 -7.44 5.87 -8.21
CA PHE A 44 -6.23 5.91 -9.06
C PHE A 44 -6.19 4.81 -10.12
N GLY A 45 -7.01 3.77 -9.99
CA GLY A 45 -7.01 2.66 -10.94
C GLY A 45 -5.75 1.81 -10.91
N PHE A 46 -5.07 1.73 -9.76
CA PHE A 46 -3.89 0.91 -9.61
C PHE A 46 -4.17 -0.55 -9.96
N TRP A 47 -3.15 -1.26 -10.45
CA TRP A 47 -3.26 -2.67 -10.79
C TRP A 47 -3.62 -3.53 -9.58
N TRP A 48 -2.93 -3.30 -8.45
CA TRP A 48 -3.15 -4.02 -7.21
C TRP A 48 -2.96 -3.07 -6.03
N VAL A 49 -3.86 -3.13 -5.05
CA VAL A 49 -3.77 -2.34 -3.82
C VAL A 49 -4.19 -3.23 -2.67
N GLY A 50 -3.33 -3.39 -1.69
CA GLY A 50 -3.70 -4.21 -0.55
C GLY A 50 -2.75 -4.10 0.62
N PHE A 51 -3.13 -4.80 1.68
CA PHE A 51 -2.37 -4.82 2.92
C PHE A 51 -1.85 -6.23 3.20
N TYR A 52 -0.62 -6.29 3.68
CA TYR A 52 -0.06 -7.49 4.30
C TYR A 52 0.10 -7.20 5.78
N ARG A 53 -0.36 -8.11 6.63
CA ARG A 53 -0.32 -7.96 8.09
C ARG A 53 0.86 -8.72 8.66
N VAL A 54 1.52 -8.15 9.68
CA VAL A 54 2.58 -8.84 10.40
C VAL A 54 1.94 -9.87 11.33
N VAL A 55 2.23 -11.15 11.11
CA VAL A 55 1.79 -12.24 11.96
C VAL A 55 3.02 -13.09 12.29
N GLY A 56 3.56 -12.92 13.51
CA GLY A 56 4.82 -13.56 13.89
C GLY A 56 5.97 -13.07 13.02
N GLU A 57 6.64 -14.00 12.36
CA GLU A 57 7.81 -13.71 11.51
C GLU A 57 7.47 -13.56 10.03
N GLU A 58 6.18 -13.45 9.70
CA GLU A 58 5.73 -13.35 8.32
C GLU A 58 4.75 -12.23 8.11
N LEU A 59 4.70 -11.73 6.86
CA LEU A 59 3.60 -10.93 6.38
C LEU A 59 2.55 -11.89 5.81
N VAL A 60 1.31 -11.70 6.21
CA VAL A 60 0.17 -12.52 5.76
C VAL A 60 -0.81 -11.63 5.00
N LEU A 61 -1.24 -12.08 3.83
CA LEU A 61 -2.17 -11.34 2.98
C LEU A 61 -3.42 -10.92 3.76
N GLY A 62 -3.74 -9.66 3.69
CA GLY A 62 -4.95 -9.06 4.25
C GLY A 62 -5.88 -8.56 3.14
N PRO A 63 -6.75 -7.60 3.45
CA PRO A 63 -7.67 -7.04 2.46
C PRO A 63 -6.93 -6.43 1.27
N PHE A 64 -7.39 -6.74 0.06
CA PHE A 64 -6.80 -6.22 -1.16
C PHE A 64 -7.81 -6.13 -2.29
N GLN A 65 -7.45 -5.37 -3.33
CA GLN A 65 -8.19 -5.22 -4.57
C GLN A 65 -7.24 -5.53 -5.72
N GLY A 66 -7.56 -6.55 -6.51
CA GLY A 66 -6.73 -6.95 -7.65
C GLY A 66 -6.67 -8.46 -7.83
N PRO A 67 -5.78 -8.96 -8.71
CA PRO A 67 -5.61 -10.40 -8.90
C PRO A 67 -4.99 -11.07 -7.67
N VAL A 68 -5.08 -12.40 -7.62
CA VAL A 68 -4.51 -13.19 -6.52
C VAL A 68 -3.04 -12.87 -6.30
N ALA A 69 -2.60 -12.96 -5.06
CA ALA A 69 -1.27 -12.56 -4.64
C ALA A 69 -0.63 -13.61 -3.72
N CYS A 70 0.64 -13.41 -3.39
CA CYS A 70 1.34 -14.27 -2.45
C CYS A 70 0.61 -14.26 -1.10
N THR A 71 0.40 -15.43 -0.52
CA THR A 71 -0.30 -15.53 0.76
C THR A 71 0.60 -15.13 1.93
N ARG A 72 1.89 -15.45 1.85
CA ARG A 72 2.87 -15.18 2.92
C ARG A 72 4.19 -14.69 2.36
N ILE A 73 4.79 -13.72 3.05
CA ILE A 73 6.08 -13.13 2.65
C ILE A 73 6.95 -13.02 3.92
N GLY A 74 8.18 -13.52 3.84
CA GLY A 74 9.13 -13.46 4.94
C GLY A 74 9.71 -12.06 5.12
N LYS A 75 10.16 -11.76 6.34
CA LYS A 75 10.80 -10.49 6.66
C LYS A 75 12.08 -10.32 5.82
N GLY A 76 12.24 -9.15 5.23
CA GLY A 76 13.39 -8.84 4.36
C GLY A 76 13.27 -9.40 2.95
N ARG A 77 12.17 -10.08 2.61
CA ARG A 77 11.98 -10.67 1.29
C ARG A 77 11.10 -9.80 0.41
N GLY A 78 11.54 -9.59 -0.84
CA GLY A 78 10.83 -8.74 -1.79
C GLY A 78 10.70 -7.31 -1.31
N VAL A 79 9.85 -6.53 -1.98
CA VAL A 79 9.65 -5.12 -1.62
C VAL A 79 8.90 -4.99 -0.30
N CYS A 80 7.84 -5.78 -0.11
CA CYS A 80 7.05 -5.76 1.12
C CYS A 80 7.88 -6.13 2.34
N GLY A 81 8.64 -7.24 2.25
CA GLY A 81 9.50 -7.69 3.35
C GLY A 81 10.62 -6.70 3.66
N THR A 82 11.14 -6.02 2.63
CA THR A 82 12.16 -4.99 2.79
C THR A 82 11.62 -3.77 3.52
N ALA A 83 10.44 -3.28 3.13
CA ALA A 83 9.80 -2.15 3.80
C ALA A 83 9.55 -2.46 5.28
N TRP A 84 9.12 -3.67 5.59
CA TRP A 84 8.93 -4.12 6.97
C TRP A 84 10.25 -4.13 7.74
N ALA A 85 11.27 -4.80 7.19
CA ALA A 85 12.57 -4.95 7.87
C ALA A 85 13.26 -3.61 8.07
N GLU A 86 13.21 -2.73 7.09
CA GLU A 86 13.89 -1.41 7.13
C GLU A 86 13.03 -0.32 7.75
N ARG A 87 11.77 -0.60 8.04
CA ARG A 87 10.85 0.32 8.71
C ARG A 87 10.69 1.64 7.94
N ARG A 88 10.62 1.58 6.63
CA ARG A 88 10.49 2.75 5.77
C ARG A 88 9.72 2.44 4.50
N THR A 89 9.16 3.47 3.89
CA THR A 89 8.53 3.36 2.57
C THR A 89 9.59 3.04 1.52
N VAL A 90 9.28 2.10 0.63
CA VAL A 90 10.14 1.71 -0.47
C VAL A 90 9.41 1.98 -1.78
N ILE A 91 10.04 2.78 -2.65
CA ILE A 91 9.53 3.08 -3.98
C ILE A 91 10.41 2.37 -5.00
N VAL A 92 9.80 1.55 -5.85
CA VAL A 92 10.52 0.78 -6.85
C VAL A 92 10.01 1.17 -8.24
N PRO A 93 10.82 1.97 -8.99
CA PRO A 93 10.41 2.41 -10.34
C PRO A 93 10.33 1.27 -11.35
N ASP A 94 11.12 0.23 -11.17
CA ASP A 94 11.17 -0.95 -12.03
C ASP A 94 11.42 -2.20 -11.18
N VAL A 95 10.38 -2.99 -10.97
CA VAL A 95 10.45 -4.19 -10.12
C VAL A 95 11.43 -5.23 -10.67
N GLY A 96 11.65 -5.26 -11.97
CA GLY A 96 12.62 -6.18 -12.59
C GLY A 96 14.06 -5.89 -12.18
N LYS A 97 14.34 -4.69 -11.67
CA LYS A 97 15.66 -4.29 -11.20
C LYS A 97 15.80 -4.34 -9.68
N PHE A 98 14.75 -4.70 -8.96
CA PHE A 98 14.80 -4.78 -7.50
C PHE A 98 15.39 -6.12 -7.07
N PRO A 99 16.50 -6.14 -6.30
CA PRO A 99 17.12 -7.39 -5.85
C PRO A 99 16.16 -8.20 -4.99
N GLY A 100 15.96 -9.47 -5.33
CA GLY A 100 15.09 -10.36 -4.57
C GLY A 100 13.60 -10.11 -4.75
N HIS A 101 13.21 -9.42 -5.80
CA HIS A 101 11.79 -9.18 -6.09
C HIS A 101 11.01 -10.50 -6.21
N ILE A 102 9.87 -10.57 -5.51
CA ILE A 102 8.97 -11.72 -5.58
C ILE A 102 7.88 -11.41 -6.61
N ALA A 103 7.84 -12.18 -7.70
CA ALA A 103 6.88 -11.98 -8.77
C ALA A 103 5.53 -12.62 -8.41
N CYS A 104 4.73 -11.94 -7.59
CA CYS A 104 3.38 -12.38 -7.27
C CYS A 104 2.38 -11.99 -8.37
N SER A 105 2.75 -11.07 -9.25
CA SER A 105 1.95 -10.68 -10.42
C SER A 105 2.89 -10.42 -11.59
N SER A 106 2.66 -11.08 -12.72
CA SER A 106 3.48 -10.93 -13.93
C SER A 106 3.33 -9.59 -14.63
N LEU A 107 2.26 -8.83 -14.31
CA LEU A 107 1.98 -7.53 -14.93
C LEU A 107 2.45 -6.35 -14.10
N SER A 108 2.90 -6.56 -12.87
CA SER A 108 3.44 -5.50 -12.03
C SER A 108 4.78 -5.02 -12.59
N ARG A 109 4.92 -3.71 -12.76
CA ARG A 109 6.14 -3.09 -13.30
C ARG A 109 6.78 -2.10 -12.33
N SER A 110 5.99 -1.40 -11.53
CA SER A 110 6.49 -0.54 -10.47
C SER A 110 5.67 -0.76 -9.20
N GLU A 111 6.23 -0.41 -8.06
CA GLU A 111 5.64 -0.72 -6.77
C GLU A 111 6.01 0.32 -5.73
N ILE A 112 5.08 0.58 -4.80
CA ILE A 112 5.36 1.32 -3.58
C ILE A 112 4.83 0.52 -2.40
N VAL A 113 5.62 0.39 -1.34
CA VAL A 113 5.21 -0.28 -0.11
C VAL A 113 5.44 0.68 1.05
N VAL A 114 4.39 0.88 1.84
CA VAL A 114 4.37 1.84 2.95
C VAL A 114 4.12 1.07 4.25
N PRO A 115 5.04 1.12 5.23
CA PRO A 115 4.81 0.44 6.50
C PRO A 115 3.73 1.15 7.33
N VAL A 116 2.92 0.36 8.00
CA VAL A 116 1.88 0.84 8.92
C VAL A 116 2.39 0.65 10.33
N PHE A 117 2.53 1.76 11.06
CA PHE A 117 3.03 1.74 12.43
C PHE A 117 1.89 1.86 13.44
N ARG A 118 1.98 1.08 14.51
CA ARG A 118 1.15 1.24 15.71
C ARG A 118 2.05 1.02 16.92
N ASN A 119 2.03 1.95 17.87
CA ASN A 119 2.90 1.92 19.05
C ASN A 119 4.38 1.75 18.66
N ASN A 120 4.79 2.46 17.62
CA ASN A 120 6.16 2.46 17.11
C ASN A 120 6.64 1.11 16.54
N GLU A 121 5.71 0.20 16.23
CA GLU A 121 6.02 -1.08 15.59
C GLU A 121 5.28 -1.20 14.27
N VAL A 122 5.91 -1.88 13.30
CA VAL A 122 5.26 -2.19 12.03
C VAL A 122 4.26 -3.33 12.26
N VAL A 123 2.98 -3.04 12.02
CA VAL A 123 1.91 -4.04 12.18
C VAL A 123 1.39 -4.55 10.84
N ALA A 124 1.67 -3.82 9.76
CA ALA A 124 1.26 -4.17 8.40
C ALA A 124 2.07 -3.33 7.41
N VAL A 125 1.93 -3.66 6.13
CA VAL A 125 2.41 -2.81 5.04
C VAL A 125 1.28 -2.61 4.04
N LEU A 126 1.22 -1.42 3.46
CA LEU A 126 0.34 -1.12 2.33
C LEU A 126 1.17 -1.30 1.07
N ASP A 127 0.74 -2.22 0.21
CA ASP A 127 1.42 -2.53 -1.05
C ASP A 127 0.57 -2.07 -2.22
N ILE A 128 1.16 -1.31 -3.12
CA ILE A 128 0.49 -0.85 -4.33
C ILE A 128 1.38 -1.16 -5.52
N ASP A 129 0.80 -1.85 -6.51
CA ASP A 129 1.50 -2.23 -7.73
C ASP A 129 0.85 -1.58 -8.95
N SER A 130 1.69 -1.16 -9.89
CA SER A 130 1.25 -0.60 -11.16
C SER A 130 1.83 -1.40 -12.33
N GLU A 131 1.07 -1.50 -13.41
CA GLU A 131 1.54 -2.09 -14.67
C GLU A 131 2.39 -1.12 -15.50
N ARG A 132 2.59 0.11 -15.01
CA ARG A 132 3.44 1.12 -15.64
C ARG A 132 4.74 1.29 -14.87
N LEU A 133 5.83 1.52 -15.58
CA LEU A 133 7.12 1.87 -14.97
C LEU A 133 7.02 3.24 -14.32
N GLY A 134 7.73 3.42 -13.19
CA GLY A 134 7.87 4.73 -12.55
C GLY A 134 6.57 5.38 -12.11
N CYS A 135 5.54 4.61 -11.77
CA CYS A 135 4.22 5.14 -11.41
C CYS A 135 4.22 5.95 -10.11
N PHE A 136 5.12 5.65 -9.19
CA PHE A 136 5.10 6.21 -7.83
C PHE A 136 6.27 7.16 -7.57
N ASP A 137 5.99 8.25 -6.82
CA ASP A 137 6.99 9.27 -6.50
C ASP A 137 6.80 9.76 -5.04
N GLU A 138 7.50 10.82 -4.67
CA GLU A 138 7.45 11.40 -3.32
C GLU A 138 6.06 11.89 -2.93
N THR A 139 5.25 12.32 -3.89
CA THR A 139 3.87 12.73 -3.62
C THR A 139 3.07 11.55 -3.09
N ASP A 140 3.20 10.38 -3.71
CA ASP A 140 2.56 9.14 -3.23
C ASP A 140 3.06 8.80 -1.83
N ARG A 141 4.37 8.83 -1.62
CA ARG A 141 4.95 8.50 -0.32
C ARG A 141 4.36 9.38 0.79
N LEU A 142 4.37 10.69 0.59
CA LEU A 142 3.88 11.63 1.59
C LEU A 142 2.41 11.40 1.95
N TRP A 143 1.56 11.27 0.95
CA TRP A 143 0.13 11.09 1.19
C TRP A 143 -0.22 9.71 1.73
N LEU A 144 0.42 8.67 1.20
CA LEU A 144 0.14 7.31 1.66
C LEU A 144 0.62 7.10 3.10
N GLU A 145 1.75 7.71 3.49
CA GLU A 145 2.21 7.68 4.90
C GLU A 145 1.19 8.36 5.81
N LYS A 146 0.59 9.46 5.38
CA LYS A 146 -0.48 10.12 6.15
C LYS A 146 -1.73 9.25 6.25
N ILE A 147 -2.11 8.60 5.17
CA ILE A 147 -3.30 7.74 5.13
C ILE A 147 -3.16 6.57 6.10
N VAL A 148 -2.05 5.85 6.06
CA VAL A 148 -1.85 4.69 6.93
C VAL A 148 -1.62 5.07 8.39
N ALA A 149 -1.34 6.32 8.67
CA ALA A 149 -1.18 6.83 10.02
C ALA A 149 -2.51 7.22 10.69
N ILE A 150 -3.63 7.21 9.96
CA ILE A 150 -4.95 7.54 10.51
C ILE A 150 -5.33 6.49 11.57
N GLY A 151 -5.76 6.96 12.71
CA GLY A 151 -6.09 6.09 13.84
C GLY A 151 -4.97 6.08 14.87
#